data_bef6846a116ea4a31d7a688c93308b65
#
_entry.id   bef6846a116ea4a31d7a688c93308b65
#
_cell.length_a   1.000
_cell.length_b   1.000
_cell.length_c   1.000
_cell.angle_alpha   90.00
_cell.angle_beta   90.00
_cell.angle_gamma   90.00
#
_symmetry.space_group_name_H-M   'P 1'
#
loop_
_entity.id
_entity.type
_entity.pdbx_description
1 polymer ?
#
loop_
_entity_poly.entity_id
_entity_poly.type
_entity_poly.pdbx_seq_one_letter_code
_entity_poly.pdbx_strand_id
1 'polypeptide(L)'
;VEERIGRKLDVVSGGATSSYTLVHWGTMPEGVNHLRIGEAILLGKDLQVDWGIRDMDYLRMDALTLRAEVVEVKVKPTYPVGELVIDAFGRKPTYIDRGMRRRAVLALGRADVGDLETLIPREEGQIVLGGSSDHCIVDIEECPRRLEVGDIVEFSLCYSHMLYATARNDIRILFKNETAQEE
;
A
#
# COMPACT_ATOMS: atom_id res chain seq x y z
N VAL A 1 21.37 28.87 -16.71
CA VAL A 1 20.80 28.32 -17.97
C VAL A 1 20.25 29.45 -18.83
N GLU A 2 19.36 30.29 -18.30
CA GLU A 2 18.71 31.39 -19.05
C GLU A 2 19.70 32.33 -19.76
N GLU A 3 20.75 32.75 -19.06
CA GLU A 3 21.85 33.56 -19.65
C GLU A 3 22.49 32.85 -20.85
N ARG A 4 22.67 31.52 -20.76
CA ARG A 4 23.33 30.74 -21.80
C ARG A 4 22.46 30.51 -23.03
N ILE A 5 21.13 30.48 -22.88
CA ILE A 5 20.19 30.28 -23.99
C ILE A 5 19.56 31.59 -24.48
N GLY A 6 19.86 32.72 -23.83
CA GLY A 6 19.40 34.04 -24.20
C GLY A 6 17.90 34.31 -24.03
N ARG A 7 17.21 33.48 -23.21
CA ARG A 7 15.79 33.69 -22.91
C ARG A 7 15.42 33.21 -21.52
N LYS A 8 14.35 33.73 -20.93
CA LYS A 8 13.76 33.24 -19.71
C LYS A 8 13.00 31.91 -19.95
N LEU A 9 12.91 31.12 -18.89
CA LEU A 9 12.16 29.88 -18.85
C LEU A 9 10.82 30.13 -18.13
N ASP A 10 9.71 29.78 -18.77
CA ASP A 10 8.38 29.93 -18.19
C ASP A 10 8.13 28.89 -17.09
N VAL A 11 8.74 27.71 -17.23
CA VAL A 11 8.62 26.59 -16.29
C VAL A 11 9.99 26.16 -15.78
N VAL A 12 10.18 26.24 -14.47
CA VAL A 12 11.34 25.73 -13.74
C VAL A 12 10.87 24.68 -12.76
N SER A 13 11.10 23.39 -13.10
CA SER A 13 10.62 22.26 -12.32
C SER A 13 11.61 21.88 -11.22
N GLY A 14 11.18 21.91 -9.97
CA GLY A 14 11.99 21.67 -8.77
C GLY A 14 11.88 20.30 -8.14
N GLY A 15 11.27 19.33 -8.81
CA GLY A 15 11.20 17.96 -8.29
C GLY A 15 9.81 17.32 -8.27
N ALA A 16 9.58 16.42 -7.33
CA ALA A 16 8.41 15.54 -7.25
C ALA A 16 7.82 15.54 -5.81
N THR A 17 7.22 14.43 -5.38
CA THR A 17 6.63 14.26 -4.04
C THR A 17 7.59 14.67 -2.92
N SER A 18 8.84 14.23 -2.97
CA SER A 18 9.84 14.56 -1.94
C SER A 18 10.12 16.05 -1.80
N SER A 19 9.99 16.81 -2.89
CA SER A 19 10.19 18.29 -2.87
C SER A 19 8.92 19.03 -2.45
N TYR A 20 7.78 18.35 -2.30
CA TYR A 20 6.55 18.98 -1.87
C TYR A 20 6.62 19.50 -0.43
N THR A 21 7.46 18.88 0.39
CA THR A 21 7.78 19.38 1.74
C THR A 21 8.30 20.79 1.76
N LEU A 22 9.07 21.21 0.74
CA LEU A 22 9.59 22.57 0.61
C LEU A 22 8.47 23.59 0.37
N VAL A 23 7.41 23.18 -0.35
CA VAL A 23 6.20 24.02 -0.51
C VAL A 23 5.48 24.14 0.83
N HIS A 24 5.30 23.01 1.53
CA HIS A 24 4.63 22.97 2.82
C HIS A 24 5.30 23.90 3.85
N TRP A 25 6.63 23.90 3.90
CA TRP A 25 7.40 24.74 4.82
C TRP A 25 7.72 26.14 4.28
N GLY A 26 7.29 26.49 3.06
CA GLY A 26 7.56 27.78 2.46
C GLY A 26 9.04 28.03 2.15
N THR A 27 9.82 26.96 1.95
CA THR A 27 11.28 27.02 1.72
C THR A 27 11.69 26.64 0.30
N MET A 28 10.73 26.63 -0.63
CA MET A 28 11.01 26.36 -2.03
C MET A 28 12.02 27.38 -2.58
N PRO A 29 13.08 26.95 -3.27
CA PRO A 29 14.04 27.86 -3.89
C PRO A 29 13.38 28.85 -4.85
N GLU A 30 13.84 30.08 -4.82
CA GLU A 30 13.36 31.14 -5.72
C GLU A 30 13.48 30.71 -7.19
N GLY A 31 12.48 31.06 -7.98
CA GLY A 31 12.41 30.73 -9.41
C GLY A 31 11.83 29.32 -9.71
N VAL A 32 11.72 28.42 -8.75
CA VAL A 32 11.00 27.15 -8.93
C VAL A 32 9.50 27.41 -8.89
N ASN A 33 8.80 27.11 -9.97
CA ASN A 33 7.37 27.37 -10.11
C ASN A 33 6.55 26.14 -10.54
N HIS A 34 7.18 24.95 -10.55
CA HIS A 34 6.53 23.72 -10.98
C HIS A 34 7.09 22.51 -10.21
N LEU A 35 6.19 21.57 -9.82
CA LEU A 35 6.53 20.25 -9.27
C LEU A 35 5.82 19.17 -10.09
N ARG A 36 6.42 17.98 -10.13
CA ARG A 36 5.84 16.79 -10.73
C ARG A 36 5.41 15.82 -9.62
N ILE A 37 4.30 16.17 -8.95
CA ILE A 37 3.78 15.41 -7.83
C ILE A 37 2.92 14.27 -8.38
N GLY A 38 3.19 13.05 -7.97
CA GLY A 38 2.38 11.86 -8.31
C GLY A 38 1.85 11.22 -7.04
N GLU A 39 2.73 10.59 -6.26
CA GLU A 39 2.37 9.80 -5.09
C GLU A 39 1.58 10.60 -4.04
N ALA A 40 2.02 11.77 -3.64
CA ALA A 40 1.37 12.55 -2.60
C ALA A 40 -0.07 12.97 -2.92
N ILE A 41 -0.46 12.99 -4.21
CA ILE A 41 -1.85 13.27 -4.62
C ILE A 41 -2.76 12.05 -4.36
N LEU A 42 -2.21 10.83 -4.47
CA LEU A 42 -2.96 9.59 -4.43
C LEU A 42 -2.79 8.84 -3.10
N LEU A 43 -1.62 8.97 -2.48
CA LEU A 43 -1.18 8.14 -1.37
C LEU A 43 -0.41 8.98 -0.35
N GLY A 44 -0.97 9.92 0.33
CA GLY A 44 -0.26 10.77 1.30
C GLY A 44 0.56 10.06 2.40
N LYS A 45 0.62 8.71 2.37
CA LYS A 45 1.30 7.85 3.34
C LYS A 45 2.81 8.10 3.42
N ASP A 46 3.48 8.25 2.28
CA ASP A 46 4.94 8.44 2.23
C ASP A 46 5.37 9.62 3.10
N LEU A 47 4.76 10.77 2.91
CA LEU A 47 5.09 11.98 3.66
C LEU A 47 4.60 11.95 5.11
N GLN A 48 3.37 11.50 5.36
CA GLN A 48 2.77 11.52 6.70
C GLN A 48 3.32 10.43 7.61
N VAL A 49 3.46 9.20 7.10
CA VAL A 49 3.79 8.01 7.89
C VAL A 49 5.27 7.68 7.79
N ASP A 50 5.78 7.46 6.57
CA ASP A 50 7.13 6.95 6.39
C ASP A 50 8.19 8.03 6.68
N TRP A 51 7.90 9.29 6.36
CA TRP A 51 8.73 10.45 6.71
C TRP A 51 8.35 11.10 8.04
N GLY A 52 7.18 10.77 8.59
CA GLY A 52 6.72 11.26 9.88
C GLY A 52 6.31 12.72 9.91
N ILE A 53 5.95 13.33 8.78
CA ILE A 53 5.54 14.74 8.67
C ILE A 53 4.05 14.83 8.98
N ARG A 54 3.71 14.80 10.26
CA ARG A 54 2.34 14.68 10.76
C ARG A 54 1.43 15.89 10.46
N ASP A 55 2.00 17.06 10.27
CA ASP A 55 1.29 18.30 9.93
C ASP A 55 0.87 18.39 8.46
N MET A 56 1.17 17.35 7.67
CA MET A 56 0.64 17.14 6.32
C MET A 56 -0.66 16.29 6.30
N ASP A 57 -1.44 16.32 7.36
CA ASP A 57 -2.69 15.56 7.55
C ASP A 57 -3.82 15.91 6.54
N TYR A 58 -3.68 16.99 5.82
CA TYR A 58 -4.54 17.35 4.69
C TYR A 58 -4.33 16.48 3.44
N LEU A 59 -3.23 15.71 3.37
CA LEU A 59 -3.00 14.75 2.29
C LEU A 59 -3.84 13.48 2.55
N ARG A 60 -4.59 13.06 1.58
CA ARG A 60 -5.44 11.86 1.69
C ARG A 60 -4.61 10.59 1.56
N MET A 61 -4.85 9.63 2.45
CA MET A 61 -4.27 8.28 2.40
C MET A 61 -5.29 7.22 1.94
N ASP A 62 -6.51 7.63 1.65
CA ASP A 62 -7.64 6.76 1.36
C ASP A 62 -8.18 6.90 -0.07
N ALA A 63 -7.46 7.62 -0.94
CA ALA A 63 -7.84 7.79 -2.34
C ALA A 63 -7.88 6.46 -3.11
N LEU A 64 -7.09 5.47 -2.67
CA LEU A 64 -7.06 4.12 -3.21
C LEU A 64 -7.25 3.10 -2.10
N THR A 65 -8.11 2.12 -2.34
CA THR A 65 -8.32 0.97 -1.45
C THR A 65 -8.23 -0.31 -2.26
N LEU A 66 -7.37 -1.23 -1.87
CA LEU A 66 -7.31 -2.56 -2.44
C LEU A 66 -8.30 -3.45 -1.68
N ARG A 67 -9.08 -4.24 -2.41
CA ARG A 67 -10.07 -5.16 -1.87
C ARG A 67 -9.75 -6.57 -2.35
N ALA A 68 -9.68 -7.52 -1.41
CA ALA A 68 -9.42 -8.92 -1.72
C ALA A 68 -10.42 -9.82 -1.01
N GLU A 69 -10.90 -10.83 -1.73
CA GLU A 69 -11.85 -11.81 -1.22
C GLU A 69 -11.15 -12.89 -0.38
N VAL A 70 -11.75 -13.28 0.73
CA VAL A 70 -11.35 -14.42 1.55
C VAL A 70 -11.76 -15.71 0.85
N VAL A 71 -10.81 -16.56 0.53
CA VAL A 71 -11.06 -17.86 -0.13
C VAL A 71 -10.91 -19.06 0.81
N GLU A 72 -10.24 -18.89 1.94
CA GLU A 72 -10.12 -19.92 2.99
C GLU A 72 -10.00 -19.27 4.36
N VAL A 73 -10.64 -19.86 5.39
CA VAL A 73 -10.38 -19.54 6.80
C VAL A 73 -10.10 -20.84 7.54
N LYS A 74 -8.94 -20.92 8.19
CA LYS A 74 -8.54 -22.10 9.00
C LYS A 74 -7.76 -21.69 10.24
N VAL A 75 -7.85 -22.55 11.26
CA VAL A 75 -6.96 -22.50 12.42
C VAL A 75 -5.71 -23.32 12.11
N LYS A 76 -4.54 -22.68 12.17
CA LYS A 76 -3.24 -23.31 11.86
C LYS A 76 -2.19 -22.94 12.92
N PRO A 77 -1.18 -23.82 13.15
CA PRO A 77 -0.06 -23.45 14.01
C PRO A 77 0.71 -22.30 13.38
N THR A 78 1.21 -21.38 14.19
CA THR A 78 2.02 -20.26 13.72
C THR A 78 3.41 -20.68 13.30
N TYR A 79 3.95 -21.73 13.93
CA TYR A 79 5.21 -22.32 13.53
C TYR A 79 4.95 -23.48 12.55
N PRO A 80 5.52 -23.45 11.36
CA PRO A 80 5.35 -24.51 10.37
C PRO A 80 5.90 -25.85 10.86
N VAL A 81 5.23 -26.93 10.49
CA VAL A 81 5.70 -28.29 10.75
C VAL A 81 6.61 -28.71 9.58
N GLY A 82 7.86 -29.10 9.87
CA GLY A 82 8.83 -29.55 8.89
C GLY A 82 10.08 -28.70 8.81
N GLU A 83 10.94 -28.95 7.81
CA GLU A 83 12.16 -28.20 7.60
C GLU A 83 11.84 -26.84 6.94
N LEU A 84 12.39 -25.77 7.51
CA LEU A 84 12.27 -24.43 6.99
C LEU A 84 13.41 -24.16 6.01
N VAL A 85 13.07 -24.12 4.74
CA VAL A 85 13.99 -23.79 3.64
C VAL A 85 13.71 -22.37 3.11
N ILE A 86 14.45 -21.98 2.09
CA ILE A 86 14.25 -20.73 1.37
C ILE A 86 12.93 -20.79 0.59
N ASP A 87 12.14 -19.72 0.61
CA ASP A 87 10.92 -19.61 -0.19
C ASP A 87 11.23 -19.45 -1.69
N ALA A 88 10.18 -19.46 -2.52
CA ALA A 88 10.31 -19.31 -3.97
C ALA A 88 10.90 -17.95 -4.41
N PHE A 89 10.97 -16.97 -3.51
CA PHE A 89 11.53 -15.64 -3.75
C PHE A 89 12.93 -15.46 -3.18
N GLY A 90 13.57 -16.55 -2.74
CA GLY A 90 14.93 -16.55 -2.19
C GLY A 90 15.04 -16.01 -0.77
N ARG A 91 13.94 -15.88 -0.04
CA ARG A 91 13.91 -15.38 1.34
C ARG A 91 13.87 -16.56 2.32
N LYS A 92 14.54 -16.40 3.46
CA LYS A 92 14.41 -17.33 4.59
C LYS A 92 13.39 -16.75 5.58
N PRO A 93 12.16 -17.25 5.59
CA PRO A 93 11.13 -16.71 6.47
C PRO A 93 11.47 -16.98 7.94
N THR A 94 11.15 -16.04 8.81
CA THR A 94 11.27 -16.16 10.26
C THR A 94 9.89 -16.30 10.86
N TYR A 95 9.70 -17.31 11.69
CA TYR A 95 8.42 -17.57 12.36
C TYR A 95 8.55 -17.42 13.87
N ILE A 96 7.54 -16.79 14.46
CA ILE A 96 7.38 -16.72 15.92
C ILE A 96 6.26 -17.67 16.30
N ASP A 97 6.53 -18.61 17.19
CA ASP A 97 5.47 -19.48 17.69
C ASP A 97 4.53 -18.73 18.65
N ARG A 98 3.27 -18.59 18.19
CA ARG A 98 2.16 -18.00 18.97
C ARG A 98 1.03 -19.00 19.18
N GLY A 99 1.30 -20.30 18.98
CA GLY A 99 0.31 -21.36 19.08
C GLY A 99 -0.60 -21.46 17.86
N MET A 100 -1.83 -21.91 18.09
CA MET A 100 -2.84 -22.05 17.06
C MET A 100 -3.57 -20.73 16.85
N ARG A 101 -3.64 -20.26 15.59
CA ARG A 101 -4.27 -18.98 15.24
C ARG A 101 -5.12 -19.12 14.00
N ARG A 102 -6.20 -18.35 13.94
CA ARG A 102 -7.03 -18.25 12.74
C ARG A 102 -6.30 -17.48 11.66
N ARG A 103 -6.31 -18.01 10.47
CA ARG A 103 -5.73 -17.38 9.29
C ARG A 103 -6.74 -17.39 8.15
N ALA A 104 -6.77 -16.30 7.41
CA ALA A 104 -7.46 -16.19 6.14
C ALA A 104 -6.45 -16.31 5.00
N VAL A 105 -6.86 -16.96 3.91
CA VAL A 105 -6.19 -16.90 2.61
C VAL A 105 -7.04 -16.02 1.72
N LEU A 106 -6.40 -15.06 1.06
CA LEU A 106 -7.04 -14.11 0.18
C LEU A 106 -6.70 -14.39 -1.28
N ALA A 107 -7.64 -14.13 -2.18
CA ALA A 107 -7.43 -14.12 -3.63
C ALA A 107 -6.66 -12.85 -4.05
N LEU A 108 -5.42 -12.76 -3.62
CA LEU A 108 -4.50 -11.66 -3.83
C LEU A 108 -3.08 -12.18 -3.63
N GLY A 109 -2.19 -11.96 -4.56
CA GLY A 109 -0.82 -12.46 -4.46
C GLY A 109 0.25 -11.44 -4.83
N ARG A 110 1.51 -11.89 -4.83
CA ARG A 110 2.64 -11.04 -5.23
C ARG A 110 2.56 -10.60 -6.69
N ALA A 111 1.92 -11.41 -7.55
CA ALA A 111 1.69 -11.03 -8.94
C ALA A 111 0.83 -9.76 -9.06
N ASP A 112 -0.06 -9.52 -8.09
CA ASP A 112 -1.01 -8.42 -8.11
C ASP A 112 -0.43 -7.13 -7.53
N VAL A 113 0.41 -7.23 -6.49
CA VAL A 113 0.84 -6.07 -5.70
C VAL A 113 2.36 -5.99 -5.47
N GLY A 114 3.12 -6.97 -5.91
CA GLY A 114 4.57 -7.04 -5.72
C GLY A 114 4.94 -7.52 -4.32
N ASP A 115 4.95 -6.64 -3.34
CA ASP A 115 5.35 -6.96 -1.96
C ASP A 115 4.14 -7.03 -1.02
N LEU A 116 3.78 -8.24 -0.59
CA LEU A 116 2.65 -8.46 0.31
C LEU A 116 2.91 -7.97 1.73
N GLU A 117 4.14 -8.05 2.20
CA GLU A 117 4.52 -7.73 3.57
C GLU A 117 4.40 -6.23 3.90
N THR A 118 4.35 -5.40 2.88
CA THR A 118 4.15 -3.95 3.02
C THR A 118 2.70 -3.50 2.86
N LEU A 119 1.78 -4.42 2.59
CA LEU A 119 0.34 -4.15 2.62
C LEU A 119 -0.12 -3.80 4.03
N ILE A 120 -0.97 -2.80 4.16
CA ILE A 120 -1.50 -2.33 5.43
C ILE A 120 -2.99 -2.67 5.51
N PRO A 121 -3.38 -3.69 6.29
CA PRO A 121 -4.79 -3.95 6.55
C PRO A 121 -5.47 -2.70 7.15
N ARG A 122 -6.70 -2.43 6.73
CA ARG A 122 -7.47 -1.28 7.24
C ARG A 122 -8.26 -1.62 8.51
N GLU A 123 -8.50 -2.89 8.74
CA GLU A 123 -9.18 -3.37 9.94
C GLU A 123 -8.15 -3.81 10.98
N GLU A 124 -8.35 -3.39 12.22
CA GLU A 124 -7.50 -3.74 13.36
C GLU A 124 -7.48 -5.25 13.60
N GLY A 125 -6.37 -5.76 14.12
CA GLY A 125 -6.20 -7.17 14.45
C GLY A 125 -5.92 -8.07 13.24
N GLN A 126 -5.78 -7.52 12.06
CA GLN A 126 -5.32 -8.24 10.86
C GLN A 126 -3.82 -8.03 10.67
N ILE A 127 -3.08 -9.11 10.41
CA ILE A 127 -1.62 -9.07 10.17
C ILE A 127 -1.30 -9.87 8.92
N VAL A 128 -0.72 -9.21 7.91
CA VAL A 128 -0.21 -9.90 6.72
C VAL A 128 1.00 -10.73 7.10
N LEU A 129 0.97 -12.03 6.79
CA LEU A 129 2.05 -12.96 7.06
C LEU A 129 2.94 -13.22 5.84
N GLY A 130 2.50 -12.81 4.66
CA GLY A 130 3.11 -13.10 3.37
C GLY A 130 2.20 -13.91 2.47
N GLY A 131 2.78 -14.60 1.48
CA GLY A 131 1.98 -15.38 0.54
C GLY A 131 2.77 -15.88 -0.65
N SER A 132 2.04 -16.36 -1.65
CA SER A 132 2.56 -16.84 -2.93
C SER A 132 2.37 -15.81 -4.04
N SER A 133 2.54 -16.24 -5.30
CA SER A 133 2.20 -15.44 -6.48
C SER A 133 0.72 -15.02 -6.49
N ASP A 134 -0.18 -15.90 -6.02
CA ASP A 134 -1.62 -15.76 -6.23
C ASP A 134 -2.44 -15.67 -4.93
N HIS A 135 -1.81 -15.90 -3.77
CA HIS A 135 -2.49 -15.92 -2.48
C HIS A 135 -1.74 -15.13 -1.42
N CYS A 136 -2.48 -14.37 -0.63
CA CYS A 136 -2.01 -13.69 0.57
C CYS A 136 -2.54 -14.38 1.82
N ILE A 137 -1.70 -14.55 2.83
CA ILE A 137 -2.07 -15.14 4.12
C ILE A 137 -2.12 -14.03 5.16
N VAL A 138 -3.25 -13.89 5.83
CA VAL A 138 -3.48 -12.91 6.89
C VAL A 138 -3.82 -13.61 8.18
N ASP A 139 -3.12 -13.30 9.27
CA ASP A 139 -3.53 -13.66 10.63
C ASP A 139 -4.72 -12.80 11.02
N ILE A 140 -5.79 -13.42 11.48
CA ILE A 140 -7.07 -12.77 11.81
C ILE A 140 -7.54 -13.13 13.23
N GLU A 141 -6.64 -13.63 14.08
CA GLU A 141 -7.01 -14.07 15.43
C GLU A 141 -7.52 -12.94 16.30
N GLU A 142 -6.86 -11.78 16.20
CA GLU A 142 -7.21 -10.57 16.96
C GLU A 142 -8.27 -9.69 16.27
N CYS A 143 -8.72 -10.09 15.06
CA CYS A 143 -9.70 -9.32 14.31
C CYS A 143 -11.06 -9.36 15.03
N PRO A 144 -11.66 -8.20 15.38
CA PRO A 144 -12.95 -8.14 16.05
C PRO A 144 -14.07 -8.75 15.21
N ARG A 145 -14.00 -8.58 13.90
CA ARG A 145 -14.94 -9.17 12.95
C ARG A 145 -14.57 -10.62 12.67
N ARG A 146 -15.55 -11.50 12.79
CA ARG A 146 -15.40 -12.89 12.37
C ARG A 146 -15.45 -12.99 10.85
N LEU A 147 -14.28 -13.10 10.23
CA LEU A 147 -14.17 -13.30 8.79
C LEU A 147 -14.55 -14.73 8.39
N GLU A 148 -15.27 -14.80 7.25
CA GLU A 148 -15.69 -16.04 6.59
C GLU A 148 -15.31 -16.02 5.10
N VAL A 149 -15.38 -17.16 4.42
CA VAL A 149 -15.14 -17.25 2.97
C VAL A 149 -16.18 -16.41 2.23
N GLY A 150 -15.73 -15.60 1.28
CA GLY A 150 -16.53 -14.62 0.55
C GLY A 150 -16.48 -13.19 1.12
N ASP A 151 -15.99 -13.03 2.36
CA ASP A 151 -15.77 -11.68 2.92
C ASP A 151 -14.68 -10.92 2.19
N ILE A 152 -14.76 -9.60 2.26
CA ILE A 152 -13.75 -8.71 1.68
C ILE A 152 -12.85 -8.17 2.78
N VAL A 153 -11.54 -8.25 2.55
CA VAL A 153 -10.51 -7.58 3.34
C VAL A 153 -10.00 -6.38 2.55
N GLU A 154 -9.86 -5.25 3.22
CA GLU A 154 -9.42 -3.99 2.63
C GLU A 154 -8.03 -3.61 3.11
N PHE A 155 -7.22 -3.07 2.17
CA PHE A 155 -5.87 -2.63 2.43
C PHE A 155 -5.63 -1.20 1.95
N SER A 156 -4.85 -0.47 2.71
CA SER A 156 -4.17 0.73 2.23
C SER A 156 -2.93 0.35 1.46
N LEU A 157 -2.63 1.12 0.43
CA LEU A 157 -1.55 0.85 -0.52
C LEU A 157 -0.36 1.78 -0.28
N CYS A 158 0.84 1.32 -0.64
CA CYS A 158 1.97 2.18 -0.95
C CYS A 158 2.16 2.29 -2.48
N TYR A 159 3.10 3.11 -2.90
CA TYR A 159 3.30 3.41 -4.32
C TYR A 159 3.58 2.18 -5.19
N SER A 160 4.39 1.24 -4.69
CA SER A 160 4.69 0.00 -5.42
C SER A 160 3.45 -0.85 -5.67
N HIS A 161 2.58 -1.00 -4.66
CA HIS A 161 1.32 -1.73 -4.81
C HIS A 161 0.42 -1.12 -5.89
N MET A 162 0.31 0.21 -5.91
CA MET A 162 -0.46 0.92 -6.92
C MET A 162 0.09 0.64 -8.33
N LEU A 163 1.42 0.70 -8.51
CA LEU A 163 2.05 0.44 -9.81
C LEU A 163 1.74 -0.98 -10.31
N TYR A 164 1.89 -1.99 -9.45
CA TYR A 164 1.60 -3.36 -9.82
C TYR A 164 0.11 -3.56 -10.14
N ALA A 165 -0.76 -3.16 -9.22
CA ALA A 165 -2.20 -3.37 -9.35
C ALA A 165 -2.80 -2.65 -10.58
N THR A 166 -2.35 -1.43 -10.89
CA THR A 166 -2.86 -0.68 -12.04
C THR A 166 -2.27 -1.12 -13.39
N ALA A 167 -1.16 -1.86 -13.38
CA ALA A 167 -0.56 -2.41 -14.58
C ALA A 167 -1.21 -3.74 -15.04
N ARG A 168 -2.09 -4.32 -14.24
CA ARG A 168 -2.74 -5.61 -14.53
C ARG A 168 -4.13 -5.43 -15.12
N ASN A 169 -4.46 -6.25 -16.13
CA ASN A 169 -5.76 -6.22 -16.80
C ASN A 169 -6.83 -7.04 -16.06
N ASP A 170 -6.43 -7.92 -15.15
CA ASP A 170 -7.29 -8.80 -14.36
C ASP A 170 -7.71 -8.19 -13.00
N ILE A 171 -7.10 -7.08 -12.61
CA ILE A 171 -7.54 -6.30 -11.45
C ILE A 171 -8.59 -5.28 -11.88
N ARG A 172 -9.77 -5.38 -11.29
CA ARG A 172 -10.87 -4.47 -11.58
C ARG A 172 -10.71 -3.16 -10.83
N ILE A 173 -10.61 -2.05 -11.56
CA ILE A 173 -10.59 -0.70 -10.98
C ILE A 173 -12.03 -0.18 -10.93
N LEU A 174 -12.47 0.20 -9.74
CA LEU A 174 -13.78 0.79 -9.49
C LEU A 174 -13.61 2.24 -9.03
N PHE A 175 -14.31 3.15 -9.67
CA PHE A 175 -14.37 4.55 -9.25
C PHE A 175 -15.60 4.77 -8.37
N LYS A 176 -15.40 5.33 -7.18
CA LYS A 176 -16.51 5.79 -6.33
C LYS A 176 -16.83 7.23 -6.72
N ASN A 177 -18.06 7.46 -7.18
CA ASN A 177 -18.59 8.82 -7.34
C ASN A 177 -19.08 9.31 -5.97
N GLU A 178 -18.72 10.54 -5.58
CA GLU A 178 -19.18 11.16 -4.32
C GLU A 178 -20.71 11.37 -4.23
N THR A 179 -21.43 11.16 -5.34
CA THR A 179 -22.90 11.32 -5.41
C THR A 179 -23.70 10.07 -5.08
N ALA A 180 -23.07 8.92 -4.86
CA ALA A 180 -23.77 7.73 -4.34
C ALA A 180 -23.77 7.79 -2.80
N GLN A 181 -24.64 8.62 -2.22
CA GLN A 181 -25.09 8.44 -0.85
C GLN A 181 -25.80 7.09 -0.77
N GLU A 182 -25.42 6.34 0.26
CA GLU A 182 -25.95 5.05 0.63
C GLU A 182 -27.50 5.02 0.54
N GLU A 183 -28.03 4.13 -0.30
CA GLU A 183 -29.37 3.56 -0.11
C GLU A 183 -29.22 2.17 0.50
#